data_47cf0f4e5b6a255a3c77c2d01d2c9202
#
_entry.id   47cf0f4e5b6a255a3c77c2d01d2c9202
#
_cell.length_a   1.000
_cell.length_b   1.000
_cell.length_c   1.000
_cell.angle_alpha   90.00
_cell.angle_beta   90.00
_cell.angle_gamma   90.00
#
_symmetry.space_group_name_H-M   'P 1'
#
loop_
_entity.id
_entity.type
_entity.pdbx_description
1 polymer ?
#
loop_
_entity_poly.entity_id
_entity_poly.type
_entity_poly.pdbx_seq_one_letter_code
_entity_poly.pdbx_strand_id
1 'polypeptide(L)'
;MTWILLFTIALLLMNPFWIHSHASAEDCLSKFGISTKSVLRKLKEKQEVILVDVRASKEFERFRIPGSVNIPLFAIKTKTFLKPKSLVLINEGQSHMQLEPEGEVLAKSGFTVSILNGGLYQWKREGGPLEGDVFAQRELNKISPQTFSVEQTQGNWILIDISQSEKPGGHPKNVHRIHIPYRNNPEGFISELKTVVRNHAGRDCPSILICDEDGKKYDAIEKRVQEAGVTNVLYLKGGFEGYRVFEQQQGSSRQGENDAGKRKTMRVNKGCKSCP
;
A
#
# COMPACT_ATOMS: atom_id res chain seq x y z
N MET A 1 -11.32 22.86 -78.21
CA MET A 1 -10.10 22.73 -77.38
C MET A 1 -10.49 23.04 -75.94
N THR A 2 -10.88 22.03 -75.20
CA THR A 2 -11.29 22.13 -73.80
C THR A 2 -10.57 21.07 -73.03
N TRP A 3 -9.64 21.47 -72.16
CA TRP A 3 -8.88 20.60 -71.25
C TRP A 3 -9.72 20.33 -70.01
N ILE A 4 -10.06 19.08 -69.81
CA ILE A 4 -10.72 18.57 -68.61
C ILE A 4 -9.63 18.18 -67.64
N LEU A 5 -9.48 18.91 -66.52
CA LEU A 5 -8.65 18.60 -65.37
C LEU A 5 -9.37 17.58 -64.48
N LEU A 6 -8.89 16.36 -64.46
CA LEU A 6 -9.26 15.31 -63.54
C LEU A 6 -8.61 15.57 -62.16
N PHE A 7 -9.38 16.04 -61.17
CA PHE A 7 -8.98 16.06 -59.76
C PHE A 7 -9.19 14.66 -59.18
N THR A 8 -8.12 13.91 -59.00
CA THR A 8 -8.10 12.67 -58.22
C THR A 8 -8.06 13.06 -56.75
N ILE A 9 -9.18 12.89 -56.06
CA ILE A 9 -9.27 13.00 -54.62
C ILE A 9 -8.66 11.72 -54.03
N ALA A 10 -7.43 11.82 -53.52
CA ALA A 10 -6.82 10.78 -52.72
C ALA A 10 -7.48 10.78 -51.33
N LEU A 11 -8.37 9.83 -51.11
CA LEU A 11 -8.96 9.56 -49.80
C LEU A 11 -7.88 8.96 -48.89
N LEU A 12 -7.21 9.77 -48.10
CA LEU A 12 -6.34 9.33 -47.01
C LEU A 12 -7.21 8.62 -45.96
N LEU A 13 -7.19 7.30 -46.00
CA LEU A 13 -7.69 6.46 -44.93
C LEU A 13 -6.82 6.74 -43.69
N MET A 14 -7.26 7.69 -42.88
CA MET A 14 -6.74 7.84 -41.50
C MET A 14 -7.13 6.59 -40.73
N ASN A 15 -6.17 5.68 -40.55
CA ASN A 15 -6.25 4.64 -39.55
C ASN A 15 -6.52 5.33 -38.21
N PRO A 16 -7.61 5.00 -37.49
CA PRO A 16 -7.72 5.42 -36.13
C PRO A 16 -6.62 4.68 -35.36
N PHE A 17 -5.53 5.37 -35.08
CA PHE A 17 -4.57 4.94 -34.07
C PHE A 17 -5.39 4.64 -32.81
N TRP A 18 -5.53 3.38 -32.49
CA TRP A 18 -6.01 2.92 -31.21
C TRP A 18 -5.11 3.52 -30.15
N ILE A 19 -5.50 4.67 -29.63
CA ILE A 19 -4.95 5.18 -28.37
C ILE A 19 -5.35 4.14 -27.35
N HIS A 20 -4.49 3.17 -27.11
CA HIS A 20 -4.58 2.34 -25.93
C HIS A 20 -4.35 3.30 -24.76
N SER A 21 -5.44 3.78 -24.21
CA SER A 21 -5.46 4.39 -22.89
C SER A 21 -4.84 3.35 -21.95
N HIS A 22 -3.54 3.49 -21.68
CA HIS A 22 -2.97 2.85 -20.52
C HIS A 22 -3.71 3.50 -19.34
N ALA A 23 -4.57 2.75 -18.68
CA ALA A 23 -5.05 3.11 -17.37
C ALA A 23 -3.79 3.26 -16.51
N SER A 24 -3.35 4.49 -16.38
CA SER A 24 -2.21 4.83 -15.53
C SER A 24 -2.70 4.69 -14.09
N ALA A 25 -1.78 4.39 -13.18
CA ALA A 25 -2.05 4.34 -11.73
C ALA A 25 -2.60 5.67 -11.15
N GLU A 26 -2.83 6.66 -12.00
CA GLU A 26 -3.43 7.95 -11.67
C GLU A 26 -4.95 7.88 -11.47
N ASP A 27 -5.63 6.82 -11.94
CA ASP A 27 -7.08 6.68 -11.80
C ASP A 27 -7.56 6.22 -10.41
N CYS A 28 -6.61 5.86 -9.51
CA CYS A 28 -6.89 5.50 -8.13
C CYS A 28 -6.68 6.65 -7.17
N LEU A 29 -7.09 7.85 -7.54
CA LEU A 29 -6.84 9.05 -6.76
C LEU A 29 -7.76 9.12 -5.55
N SER A 30 -7.16 8.98 -4.37
CA SER A 30 -7.70 9.46 -3.11
C SER A 30 -8.15 10.92 -3.24
N LYS A 31 -9.25 11.27 -2.58
CA LYS A 31 -9.75 12.67 -2.51
C LYS A 31 -8.67 13.65 -2.05
N PHE A 32 -7.76 13.20 -1.21
CA PHE A 32 -6.64 13.97 -0.66
C PHE A 32 -5.30 13.61 -1.32
N GLY A 33 -5.30 12.71 -2.30
CA GLY A 33 -4.07 12.18 -2.90
C GLY A 33 -3.23 13.24 -3.61
N ILE A 34 -1.92 13.20 -3.38
CA ILE A 34 -0.94 13.98 -4.14
C ILE A 34 0.17 13.04 -4.64
N SER A 35 0.53 13.14 -5.92
CA SER A 35 1.60 12.32 -6.49
C SER A 35 2.98 12.77 -6.04
N THR A 36 3.93 11.83 -5.96
CA THR A 36 5.35 12.10 -5.70
C THR A 36 5.89 13.19 -6.64
N LYS A 37 5.57 13.11 -7.94
CA LYS A 37 6.00 14.10 -8.94
C LYS A 37 5.50 15.50 -8.59
N SER A 38 4.26 15.62 -8.15
CA SER A 38 3.68 16.91 -7.75
C SER A 38 4.35 17.46 -6.50
N VAL A 39 4.66 16.61 -5.51
CA VAL A 39 5.39 17.04 -4.31
C VAL A 39 6.82 17.47 -4.66
N LEU A 40 7.56 16.67 -5.44
CA LEU A 40 8.91 17.01 -5.88
C LEU A 40 8.94 18.35 -6.64
N ARG A 41 7.95 18.60 -7.52
CA ARG A 41 7.82 19.88 -8.21
C ARG A 41 7.62 21.03 -7.23
N LYS A 42 6.68 20.89 -6.27
CA LYS A 42 6.43 21.92 -5.24
C LYS A 42 7.69 22.24 -4.44
N LEU A 43 8.46 21.23 -4.03
CA LEU A 43 9.71 21.40 -3.31
C LEU A 43 10.78 22.13 -4.17
N LYS A 44 10.89 21.76 -5.45
CA LYS A 44 11.81 22.41 -6.39
C LYS A 44 11.45 23.89 -6.62
N GLU A 45 10.17 24.20 -6.69
CA GLU A 45 9.63 25.55 -6.84
C GLU A 45 9.63 26.34 -5.53
N LYS A 46 10.14 25.77 -4.44
CA LYS A 46 10.18 26.37 -3.10
C LYS A 46 8.80 26.81 -2.59
N GLN A 47 7.74 26.11 -2.98
CA GLN A 47 6.41 26.35 -2.44
C GLN A 47 6.37 25.96 -0.95
N GLU A 48 5.58 26.68 -0.16
CA GLU A 48 5.39 26.38 1.26
C GLU A 48 4.57 25.07 1.45
N VAL A 49 5.28 23.95 1.53
CA VAL A 49 4.73 22.64 1.82
C VAL A 49 5.46 22.04 3.01
N ILE A 50 4.71 21.53 3.99
CA ILE A 50 5.27 20.80 5.12
C ILE A 50 5.02 19.30 4.91
N LEU A 51 6.10 18.55 4.81
CA LEU A 51 6.07 17.10 4.75
C LEU A 51 5.93 16.55 6.17
N VAL A 52 4.77 15.97 6.50
CA VAL A 52 4.44 15.44 7.83
C VAL A 52 4.46 13.93 7.79
N ASP A 53 5.51 13.33 8.33
CA ASP A 53 5.61 11.89 8.53
C ASP A 53 4.80 11.49 9.78
N VAL A 54 3.74 10.71 9.57
CA VAL A 54 2.82 10.31 10.62
C VAL A 54 3.18 8.97 11.28
N ARG A 55 4.26 8.34 10.83
CA ARG A 55 4.75 7.08 11.41
C ARG A 55 5.22 7.26 12.85
N ALA A 56 5.40 6.10 13.54
CA ALA A 56 6.03 6.11 14.85
C ALA A 56 7.45 6.73 14.79
N SER A 57 7.85 7.47 15.81
CA SER A 57 9.15 8.17 15.86
C SER A 57 10.32 7.24 15.59
N LYS A 58 10.26 6.01 16.12
CA LYS A 58 11.29 4.98 15.87
C LYS A 58 11.47 4.66 14.37
N GLU A 59 10.39 4.62 13.60
CA GLU A 59 10.45 4.36 12.17
C GLU A 59 10.94 5.60 11.40
N PHE A 60 10.51 6.78 11.82
CA PHE A 60 10.98 8.06 11.27
C PHE A 60 12.49 8.24 11.48
N GLU A 61 13.01 7.91 12.65
CA GLU A 61 14.44 7.99 12.97
C GLU A 61 15.29 7.04 12.12
N ARG A 62 14.73 5.89 11.72
CA ARG A 62 15.45 4.94 10.86
C ARG A 62 15.69 5.50 9.46
N PHE A 63 14.67 6.06 8.86
CA PHE A 63 14.76 6.73 7.54
C PHE A 63 13.53 7.60 7.30
N ARG A 64 13.70 8.65 6.51
CA ARG A 64 12.65 9.64 6.22
C ARG A 64 12.94 10.41 4.93
N ILE A 65 11.98 11.19 4.48
CA ILE A 65 12.21 12.20 3.44
C ILE A 65 13.00 13.36 4.07
N PRO A 66 14.11 13.82 3.45
CA PRO A 66 14.85 14.99 3.96
C PRO A 66 13.93 16.20 4.15
N GLY A 67 14.05 16.84 5.32
CA GLY A 67 13.26 18.03 5.66
C GLY A 67 11.81 17.73 6.10
N SER A 68 11.39 16.47 6.17
CA SER A 68 10.10 16.10 6.77
C SER A 68 10.14 16.21 8.30
N VAL A 69 8.97 16.43 8.89
CA VAL A 69 8.79 16.47 10.35
C VAL A 69 7.95 15.30 10.81
N ASN A 70 8.30 14.71 11.94
CA ASN A 70 7.50 13.62 12.52
C ASN A 70 6.44 14.18 13.46
N ILE A 71 5.18 14.01 13.09
CA ILE A 71 4.04 14.39 13.91
C ILE A 71 3.04 13.24 13.87
N PRO A 72 2.86 12.49 14.95
CA PRO A 72 1.84 11.44 15.01
C PRO A 72 0.46 11.98 14.62
N LEU A 73 -0.30 11.23 13.87
CA LEU A 73 -1.56 11.64 13.24
C LEU A 73 -2.54 12.29 14.25
N PHE A 74 -2.69 11.66 15.43
CA PHE A 74 -3.57 12.17 16.50
C PHE A 74 -3.13 13.55 17.05
N ALA A 75 -1.84 13.89 16.94
CA ALA A 75 -1.28 15.13 17.47
C ALA A 75 -1.41 16.32 16.51
N ILE A 76 -1.69 16.10 15.23
CA ILE A 76 -1.78 17.18 14.22
C ILE A 76 -2.88 18.18 14.60
N LYS A 77 -4.04 17.70 15.07
CA LYS A 77 -5.20 18.54 15.46
C LYS A 77 -4.87 19.58 16.51
N THR A 78 -3.92 19.28 17.41
CA THR A 78 -3.52 20.20 18.50
C THR A 78 -2.55 21.28 18.02
N LYS A 79 -1.98 21.14 16.83
CA LYS A 79 -0.97 22.07 16.28
C LYS A 79 -1.61 23.11 15.35
N THR A 80 -2.42 24.00 15.94
CA THR A 80 -3.22 24.98 15.19
C THR A 80 -2.39 25.93 14.32
N PHE A 81 -1.10 26.14 14.65
CA PHE A 81 -0.16 26.92 13.84
C PHE A 81 0.14 26.30 12.45
N LEU A 82 -0.23 25.04 12.25
CA LEU A 82 -0.10 24.36 10.94
C LEU A 82 -1.29 24.64 10.01
N LYS A 83 -2.41 25.19 10.50
CA LYS A 83 -3.61 25.43 9.66
C LYS A 83 -3.36 26.29 8.42
N PRO A 84 -2.57 27.37 8.47
CA PRO A 84 -2.28 28.20 7.29
C PRO A 84 -1.30 27.54 6.31
N LYS A 85 -0.77 26.34 6.62
CA LYS A 85 0.23 25.66 5.82
C LYS A 85 -0.37 24.52 5.00
N SER A 86 0.21 24.23 3.83
CA SER A 86 -0.11 23.03 3.06
C SER A 86 0.64 21.84 3.63
N LEU A 87 -0.09 20.86 4.18
CA LEU A 87 0.48 19.65 4.76
C LEU A 87 0.42 18.51 3.75
N VAL A 88 1.49 17.73 3.65
CA VAL A 88 1.51 16.45 2.95
C VAL A 88 1.76 15.36 3.98
N LEU A 89 0.75 14.53 4.25
CA LEU A 89 0.85 13.41 5.17
C LEU A 89 1.57 12.25 4.50
N ILE A 90 2.50 11.64 5.21
CA ILE A 90 3.40 10.59 4.73
C ILE A 90 3.36 9.42 5.67
N ASN A 91 3.11 8.22 5.13
CA ASN A 91 3.30 6.94 5.80
C ASN A 91 4.22 6.04 4.97
N GLU A 92 4.31 4.76 5.29
CA GLU A 92 5.07 3.77 4.51
C GLU A 92 4.53 3.57 3.09
N GLY A 93 3.23 3.80 2.88
CA GLY A 93 2.50 3.52 1.64
C GLY A 93 1.65 2.25 1.67
N GLN A 94 1.69 1.50 2.76
CA GLN A 94 0.94 0.24 2.94
C GLN A 94 -0.46 0.49 3.51
N SER A 95 -0.63 1.56 4.28
CA SER A 95 -1.85 1.91 5.04
C SER A 95 -2.53 3.16 4.44
N HIS A 96 -2.75 3.16 3.15
CA HIS A 96 -3.32 4.32 2.47
C HIS A 96 -4.77 4.60 2.90
N MET A 97 -5.57 3.56 3.04
CA MET A 97 -6.98 3.65 3.41
C MET A 97 -7.21 4.23 4.81
N GLN A 98 -6.23 4.10 5.72
CA GLN A 98 -6.34 4.65 7.07
C GLN A 98 -6.15 6.16 7.14
N LEU A 99 -5.41 6.76 6.19
CA LEU A 99 -5.15 8.19 6.18
C LEU A 99 -6.31 9.03 5.63
N GLU A 100 -7.14 8.46 4.77
CA GLU A 100 -8.26 9.19 4.15
C GLU A 100 -9.28 9.73 5.15
N PRO A 101 -9.84 8.91 6.05
CA PRO A 101 -10.78 9.39 7.06
C PRO A 101 -10.17 10.47 7.94
N GLU A 102 -8.90 10.33 8.31
CA GLU A 102 -8.19 11.33 9.12
C GLU A 102 -7.90 12.61 8.34
N GLY A 103 -7.58 12.50 7.05
CA GLY A 103 -7.47 13.65 6.14
C GLY A 103 -8.76 14.44 6.09
N GLU A 104 -9.91 13.77 6.04
CA GLU A 104 -11.23 14.41 6.07
C GLU A 104 -11.50 15.11 7.42
N VAL A 105 -11.16 14.48 8.53
CA VAL A 105 -11.30 15.07 9.86
C VAL A 105 -10.41 16.29 10.02
N LEU A 106 -9.17 16.25 9.52
CA LEU A 106 -8.26 17.40 9.54
C LEU A 106 -8.77 18.54 8.66
N ALA A 107 -9.25 18.24 7.44
CA ALA A 107 -9.83 19.23 6.55
C ALA A 107 -11.04 19.93 7.18
N LYS A 108 -11.97 19.17 7.80
CA LYS A 108 -13.11 19.72 8.56
C LYS A 108 -12.66 20.59 9.75
N SER A 109 -11.47 20.34 10.28
CA SER A 109 -10.86 21.12 11.37
C SER A 109 -10.10 22.36 10.87
N GLY A 110 -10.12 22.65 9.57
CA GLY A 110 -9.52 23.82 8.93
C GLY A 110 -8.05 23.68 8.57
N PHE A 111 -7.54 22.44 8.41
CA PHE A 111 -6.21 22.18 7.88
C PHE A 111 -6.26 21.98 6.36
N THR A 112 -5.24 22.43 5.65
CA THR A 112 -5.03 22.13 4.23
C THR A 112 -4.14 20.89 4.14
N VAL A 113 -4.73 19.72 3.86
CA VAL A 113 -4.02 18.44 3.87
C VAL A 113 -4.06 17.75 2.50
N SER A 114 -2.97 17.10 2.17
CA SER A 114 -2.86 16.11 1.10
C SER A 114 -2.20 14.84 1.66
N ILE A 115 -2.38 13.70 1.00
CA ILE A 115 -1.80 12.42 1.36
C ILE A 115 -0.87 11.98 0.24
N LEU A 116 0.38 11.68 0.54
CA LEU A 116 1.34 11.20 -0.45
C LEU A 116 0.92 9.82 -0.96
N ASN A 117 0.53 9.77 -2.24
CA ASN A 117 0.10 8.53 -2.88
C ASN A 117 1.21 7.47 -2.83
N GLY A 118 0.88 6.29 -2.28
CA GLY A 118 1.81 5.19 -2.08
C GLY A 118 2.94 5.47 -1.10
N GLY A 119 2.87 6.57 -0.34
CA GLY A 119 3.77 6.92 0.77
C GLY A 119 5.25 6.86 0.42
N LEU A 120 6.08 6.49 1.41
CA LEU A 120 7.54 6.37 1.24
C LEU A 120 7.94 5.31 0.21
N TYR A 121 7.14 4.26 0.05
CA TYR A 121 7.41 3.23 -0.95
C TYR A 121 7.38 3.79 -2.37
N GLN A 122 6.29 4.48 -2.75
CA GLN A 122 6.15 5.07 -4.06
C GLN A 122 7.11 6.27 -4.25
N TRP A 123 7.31 7.07 -3.19
CA TRP A 123 8.30 8.14 -3.18
C TRP A 123 9.68 7.66 -3.64
N LYS A 124 10.18 6.58 -3.00
CA LYS A 124 11.48 5.99 -3.35
C LYS A 124 11.50 5.46 -4.77
N ARG A 125 10.44 4.78 -5.22
CA ARG A 125 10.35 4.22 -6.57
C ARG A 125 10.41 5.28 -7.66
N GLU A 126 9.85 6.46 -7.41
CA GLU A 126 9.86 7.59 -8.34
C GLU A 126 11.12 8.47 -8.21
N GLY A 127 12.14 7.99 -7.49
CA GLY A 127 13.43 8.65 -7.34
C GLY A 127 13.46 9.76 -6.29
N GLY A 128 12.45 9.85 -5.44
CA GLY A 128 12.44 10.76 -4.30
C GLY A 128 13.55 10.40 -3.30
N PRO A 129 14.32 11.38 -2.78
CA PRO A 129 15.40 11.11 -1.86
C PRO A 129 14.89 10.64 -0.50
N LEU A 130 15.60 9.69 0.09
CA LEU A 130 15.43 9.26 1.48
C LEU A 130 16.78 9.36 2.19
N GLU A 131 16.78 9.81 3.44
CA GLU A 131 17.94 9.79 4.33
C GLU A 131 17.75 8.72 5.43
N GLY A 132 18.86 8.19 5.97
CA GLY A 132 18.87 7.19 7.03
C GLY A 132 19.26 5.80 6.56
N ASP A 133 18.80 4.77 7.27
CA ASP A 133 19.16 3.37 7.09
C ASP A 133 18.73 2.81 5.73
N VAL A 134 19.72 2.57 4.85
CA VAL A 134 19.48 2.02 3.49
C VAL A 134 18.93 0.60 3.52
N PHE A 135 19.27 -0.21 4.54
CA PHE A 135 18.74 -1.56 4.67
C PHE A 135 17.25 -1.53 5.04
N ALA A 136 16.88 -0.65 5.97
CA ALA A 136 15.48 -0.45 6.30
C ALA A 136 14.64 0.05 5.09
N GLN A 137 15.22 0.92 4.27
CA GLN A 137 14.58 1.39 3.06
C GLN A 137 14.31 0.30 2.01
N ARG A 138 15.08 -0.79 2.01
CA ARG A 138 14.84 -1.95 1.11
C ARG A 138 13.61 -2.74 1.51
N GLU A 139 13.20 -2.63 2.76
CA GLU A 139 12.04 -3.35 3.30
C GLU A 139 10.69 -2.62 3.09
N LEU A 140 10.70 -1.44 2.45
CA LEU A 140 9.49 -0.62 2.26
C LEU A 140 8.38 -1.32 1.47
N ASN A 141 8.74 -2.24 0.59
CA ASN A 141 7.78 -3.05 -0.17
C ASN A 141 7.33 -4.31 0.55
N LYS A 142 7.80 -4.54 1.79
CA LYS A 142 7.44 -5.73 2.56
C LYS A 142 6.51 -5.36 3.71
N ILE A 143 5.34 -5.99 3.76
CA ILE A 143 4.34 -5.82 4.82
C ILE A 143 4.45 -6.94 5.85
N SER A 144 4.38 -6.60 7.15
CA SER A 144 4.37 -7.63 8.19
C SER A 144 3.02 -8.35 8.26
N PRO A 145 2.96 -9.63 8.70
CA PRO A 145 1.70 -10.33 8.95
C PRO A 145 0.75 -9.54 9.86
N GLN A 146 1.29 -8.88 10.89
CA GLN A 146 0.52 -8.06 11.82
C GLN A 146 -0.12 -6.85 11.13
N THR A 147 0.64 -6.09 10.37
CA THR A 147 0.13 -4.93 9.61
C THR A 147 -0.90 -5.39 8.60
N PHE A 148 -0.59 -6.46 7.84
CA PHE A 148 -1.49 -6.97 6.83
C PHE A 148 -2.81 -7.46 7.42
N SER A 149 -2.80 -8.10 8.59
CA SER A 149 -4.03 -8.59 9.26
C SER A 149 -5.02 -7.46 9.57
N VAL A 150 -4.55 -6.24 9.77
CA VAL A 150 -5.38 -5.04 9.95
C VAL A 150 -5.83 -4.50 8.60
N GLU A 151 -4.88 -4.30 7.68
CA GLU A 151 -5.14 -3.67 6.37
C GLU A 151 -6.10 -4.49 5.48
N GLN A 152 -6.04 -5.83 5.53
CA GLN A 152 -6.91 -6.69 4.73
C GLN A 152 -8.41 -6.49 5.01
N THR A 153 -8.76 -5.92 6.16
CA THR A 153 -10.16 -5.67 6.53
C THR A 153 -10.71 -4.35 5.99
N GLN A 154 -9.83 -3.46 5.56
CA GLN A 154 -10.16 -2.08 5.17
C GLN A 154 -9.92 -1.80 3.69
N GLY A 155 -9.09 -2.60 3.03
CA GLY A 155 -8.68 -2.40 1.65
C GLY A 155 -9.15 -3.50 0.69
N ASN A 156 -9.16 -3.19 -0.59
CA ASN A 156 -9.31 -4.18 -1.64
C ASN A 156 -7.94 -4.82 -1.93
N TRP A 157 -7.78 -6.09 -1.57
CA TRP A 157 -6.53 -6.83 -1.70
C TRP A 157 -6.67 -8.01 -2.63
N ILE A 158 -5.66 -8.21 -3.48
CA ILE A 158 -5.46 -9.43 -4.26
C ILE A 158 -4.17 -10.08 -3.78
N LEU A 159 -4.29 -11.31 -3.29
CA LEU A 159 -3.14 -12.11 -2.89
C LEU A 159 -2.71 -13.00 -4.06
N ILE A 160 -1.50 -12.77 -4.55
CA ILE A 160 -0.87 -13.60 -5.57
C ILE A 160 0.01 -14.62 -4.86
N ASP A 161 -0.45 -15.85 -4.87
CA ASP A 161 0.30 -16.97 -4.32
C ASP A 161 1.26 -17.53 -5.38
N ILE A 162 2.55 -17.38 -5.12
CA ILE A 162 3.62 -17.83 -6.01
C ILE A 162 4.24 -19.17 -5.59
N SER A 163 3.64 -19.86 -4.64
CA SER A 163 4.10 -21.17 -4.15
C SER A 163 4.15 -22.21 -5.26
N GLN A 164 5.05 -23.19 -5.14
CA GLN A 164 5.16 -24.27 -6.13
C GLN A 164 3.94 -25.21 -6.12
N SER A 165 3.34 -25.39 -4.96
CA SER A 165 2.15 -26.21 -4.79
C SER A 165 1.12 -25.46 -3.96
N GLU A 166 -0.12 -25.56 -4.37
CA GLU A 166 -1.24 -25.03 -3.61
C GLU A 166 -1.42 -25.86 -2.33
N LYS A 167 -1.01 -25.30 -1.19
CA LYS A 167 -1.24 -25.94 0.11
C LYS A 167 -2.54 -25.44 0.71
N PRO A 168 -3.44 -26.33 1.13
CA PRO A 168 -4.62 -25.94 1.89
C PRO A 168 -4.20 -25.48 3.29
N GLY A 169 -4.62 -24.28 3.70
CA GLY A 169 -4.43 -23.74 5.04
C GLY A 169 -3.27 -22.77 5.21
N GLY A 170 -3.35 -21.93 6.24
CA GLY A 170 -2.31 -20.98 6.62
C GLY A 170 -2.22 -19.72 5.74
N HIS A 171 -3.26 -19.43 4.96
CA HIS A 171 -3.36 -18.19 4.18
C HIS A 171 -4.46 -17.27 4.71
N PRO A 172 -4.39 -15.98 4.47
CA PRO A 172 -5.41 -15.02 4.85
C PRO A 172 -6.76 -15.37 4.26
N LYS A 173 -7.82 -15.43 5.10
CA LYS A 173 -9.14 -15.95 4.70
C LYS A 173 -10.02 -14.92 3.96
N ASN A 174 -9.77 -13.63 4.19
CA ASN A 174 -10.64 -12.55 3.72
C ASN A 174 -10.06 -11.80 2.51
N VAL A 175 -9.24 -12.48 1.71
CA VAL A 175 -8.54 -11.87 0.57
C VAL A 175 -8.75 -12.71 -0.66
N HIS A 176 -9.01 -12.07 -1.79
CA HIS A 176 -9.09 -12.77 -3.07
C HIS A 176 -7.71 -13.32 -3.44
N ARG A 177 -7.56 -14.66 -3.41
CA ARG A 177 -6.31 -15.36 -3.71
C ARG A 177 -6.31 -15.87 -5.14
N ILE A 178 -5.21 -15.61 -5.84
CA ILE A 178 -4.93 -16.12 -7.18
C ILE A 178 -3.60 -16.86 -7.12
N HIS A 179 -3.58 -18.14 -7.53
CA HIS A 179 -2.37 -18.94 -7.55
C HIS A 179 -1.67 -18.84 -8.89
N ILE A 180 -0.47 -18.25 -8.90
CA ILE A 180 0.41 -18.11 -10.07
C ILE A 180 1.80 -18.62 -9.68
N PRO A 181 2.07 -19.94 -9.79
CA PRO A 181 3.32 -20.49 -9.28
C PRO A 181 4.53 -19.98 -10.05
N TYR A 182 5.51 -19.45 -9.33
CA TYR A 182 6.78 -19.00 -9.91
C TYR A 182 7.69 -20.22 -10.17
N ARG A 183 7.63 -20.79 -11.38
CA ARG A 183 8.32 -22.02 -11.80
C ARG A 183 9.57 -21.78 -12.64
N ASN A 184 10.47 -20.91 -12.23
CA ASN A 184 11.63 -20.53 -13.05
C ASN A 184 11.31 -20.05 -14.48
N ASN A 185 10.05 -19.63 -14.69
CA ASN A 185 9.60 -18.98 -15.91
C ASN A 185 9.17 -17.54 -15.58
N PRO A 186 10.11 -16.60 -15.51
CA PRO A 186 9.81 -15.21 -15.17
C PRO A 186 8.85 -14.53 -16.15
N GLU A 187 8.96 -14.84 -17.43
CA GLU A 187 8.15 -14.21 -18.48
C GLU A 187 6.68 -14.65 -18.40
N GLY A 188 6.45 -15.95 -18.21
CA GLY A 188 5.11 -16.50 -18.02
C GLY A 188 4.45 -15.91 -16.76
N PHE A 189 5.15 -15.90 -15.66
CA PHE A 189 4.69 -15.30 -14.39
C PHE A 189 4.31 -13.82 -14.58
N ILE A 190 5.17 -13.02 -15.20
CA ILE A 190 4.91 -11.60 -15.44
C ILE A 190 3.72 -11.40 -16.38
N SER A 191 3.55 -12.22 -17.40
CA SER A 191 2.41 -12.15 -18.31
C SER A 191 1.09 -12.40 -17.59
N GLU A 192 1.04 -13.43 -16.73
CA GLU A 192 -0.13 -13.75 -15.92
C GLU A 192 -0.40 -12.64 -14.89
N LEU A 193 0.62 -12.17 -14.18
CA LEU A 193 0.50 -11.07 -13.22
C LEU A 193 -0.06 -9.80 -13.90
N LYS A 194 0.45 -9.42 -15.06
CA LYS A 194 -0.07 -8.28 -15.82
C LYS A 194 -1.53 -8.47 -16.23
N THR A 195 -1.94 -9.68 -16.53
CA THR A 195 -3.33 -9.99 -16.87
C THR A 195 -4.23 -9.82 -15.65
N VAL A 196 -3.80 -10.32 -14.48
CA VAL A 196 -4.52 -10.11 -13.22
C VAL A 196 -4.66 -8.62 -12.91
N VAL A 197 -3.55 -7.87 -12.96
CA VAL A 197 -3.56 -6.42 -12.70
C VAL A 197 -4.53 -5.71 -13.63
N ARG A 198 -4.51 -6.00 -14.92
CA ARG A 198 -5.39 -5.39 -15.92
C ARG A 198 -6.86 -5.72 -15.70
N ASN A 199 -7.17 -6.97 -15.38
CA ASN A 199 -8.56 -7.41 -15.15
C ASN A 199 -9.18 -6.78 -13.89
N HIS A 200 -8.34 -6.33 -12.95
CA HIS A 200 -8.76 -5.67 -11.72
C HIS A 200 -8.46 -4.16 -11.72
N ALA A 201 -7.91 -3.63 -12.83
CA ALA A 201 -7.77 -2.20 -13.03
C ALA A 201 -9.16 -1.57 -13.20
N GLY A 202 -9.69 -1.00 -12.15
CA GLY A 202 -11.00 -0.37 -12.09
C GLY A 202 -11.03 0.65 -10.94
N ARG A 203 -12.22 1.13 -10.59
CA ARG A 203 -12.40 2.17 -9.56
C ARG A 203 -11.86 1.80 -8.19
N ASP A 204 -11.71 0.50 -7.90
CA ASP A 204 -11.33 0.01 -6.57
C ASP A 204 -9.83 -0.31 -6.44
N CYS A 205 -9.01 -0.04 -7.43
CA CYS A 205 -7.54 -0.18 -7.45
C CYS A 205 -6.95 -1.07 -6.36
N PRO A 206 -6.99 -2.40 -6.52
CA PRO A 206 -6.56 -3.30 -5.46
C PRO A 206 -5.07 -3.17 -5.18
N SER A 207 -4.70 -3.29 -3.92
CA SER A 207 -3.32 -3.56 -3.52
C SER A 207 -2.98 -5.01 -3.81
N ILE A 208 -1.82 -5.25 -4.41
CA ILE A 208 -1.37 -6.61 -4.73
C ILE A 208 -0.40 -7.06 -3.67
N LEU A 209 -0.69 -8.20 -3.05
CA LEU A 209 0.20 -8.86 -2.12
C LEU A 209 0.77 -10.13 -2.76
N ILE A 210 2.08 -10.17 -2.97
CA ILE A 210 2.76 -11.39 -3.41
C ILE A 210 3.20 -12.19 -2.19
N CYS A 211 2.90 -13.48 -2.19
CA CYS A 211 3.22 -14.39 -1.11
C CYS A 211 3.73 -15.74 -1.64
N ASP A 212 4.81 -16.26 -1.06
CA ASP A 212 5.29 -17.62 -1.21
C ASP A 212 5.25 -18.38 0.13
N GLU A 213 5.91 -19.52 0.21
CA GLU A 213 5.93 -20.33 1.42
C GLU A 213 6.61 -19.63 2.61
N ASP A 214 7.81 -19.03 2.38
CA ASP A 214 8.70 -18.54 3.45
C ASP A 214 9.31 -17.13 3.22
N GLY A 215 8.95 -16.47 2.14
CA GLY A 215 9.40 -15.10 1.82
C GLY A 215 10.80 -14.99 1.21
N LYS A 216 11.43 -16.10 0.83
CA LYS A 216 12.82 -16.08 0.33
C LYS A 216 12.97 -15.76 -1.15
N LYS A 217 11.90 -15.91 -1.95
CA LYS A 217 11.96 -15.70 -3.41
C LYS A 217 11.73 -14.25 -3.82
N TYR A 218 11.36 -13.37 -2.92
CA TYR A 218 10.91 -12.02 -3.24
C TYR A 218 11.95 -11.17 -3.96
N ASP A 219 13.21 -11.21 -3.55
CA ASP A 219 14.26 -10.37 -4.15
C ASP A 219 14.48 -10.70 -5.65
N ALA A 220 14.34 -11.99 -6.02
CA ALA A 220 14.44 -12.41 -7.42
C ALA A 220 13.23 -11.96 -8.26
N ILE A 221 12.05 -11.91 -7.66
CA ILE A 221 10.79 -11.57 -8.32
C ILE A 221 10.59 -10.06 -8.40
N GLU A 222 10.97 -9.33 -7.35
CA GLU A 222 10.79 -7.88 -7.25
C GLU A 222 11.36 -7.13 -8.45
N LYS A 223 12.59 -7.45 -8.81
CA LYS A 223 13.25 -6.83 -9.97
C LYS A 223 12.42 -7.02 -11.25
N ARG A 224 11.91 -8.23 -11.48
CA ARG A 224 11.09 -8.56 -12.67
C ARG A 224 9.75 -7.84 -12.66
N VAL A 225 9.11 -7.77 -11.50
CA VAL A 225 7.84 -7.05 -11.31
C VAL A 225 8.03 -5.55 -11.58
N GLN A 226 9.13 -4.97 -11.11
CA GLN A 226 9.48 -3.57 -11.36
C GLN A 226 9.77 -3.30 -12.84
N GLU A 227 10.61 -4.13 -13.50
CA GLU A 227 10.91 -4.04 -14.93
C GLU A 227 9.64 -4.17 -15.79
N ALA A 228 8.67 -4.94 -15.32
CA ALA A 228 7.39 -5.12 -15.99
C ALA A 228 6.43 -3.92 -15.83
N GLY A 229 6.79 -2.91 -15.03
CA GLY A 229 5.97 -1.73 -14.78
C GLY A 229 4.75 -1.99 -13.87
N VAL A 230 4.71 -3.15 -13.19
CA VAL A 230 3.64 -3.43 -12.22
C VAL A 230 3.89 -2.63 -10.96
N THR A 231 2.93 -1.81 -10.58
CA THR A 231 3.00 -0.91 -9.42
C THR A 231 2.07 -1.40 -8.30
N ASN A 232 2.20 -0.82 -7.12
CA ASN A 232 1.36 -1.13 -5.95
C ASN A 232 1.43 -2.61 -5.52
N VAL A 233 2.64 -3.17 -5.54
CA VAL A 233 2.91 -4.56 -5.15
C VAL A 233 3.67 -4.59 -3.85
N LEU A 234 3.15 -5.32 -2.89
CA LEU A 234 3.77 -5.59 -1.60
C LEU A 234 4.09 -7.08 -1.46
N TYR A 235 4.99 -7.41 -0.56
CA TYR A 235 5.43 -8.77 -0.29
C TYR A 235 5.22 -9.09 1.19
N LEU A 236 4.63 -10.26 1.49
CA LEU A 236 4.35 -10.65 2.86
C LEU A 236 5.61 -11.16 3.56
N LYS A 237 6.07 -10.47 4.61
CA LYS A 237 7.26 -10.89 5.38
C LYS A 237 7.10 -12.30 5.93
N GLY A 238 8.07 -13.16 5.62
CA GLY A 238 8.07 -14.56 6.04
C GLY A 238 7.06 -15.44 5.32
N GLY A 239 6.42 -14.96 4.26
CA GLY A 239 5.47 -15.73 3.47
C GLY A 239 4.28 -16.26 4.25
N PHE A 240 3.68 -17.34 3.76
CA PHE A 240 2.59 -18.04 4.46
C PHE A 240 3.02 -18.62 5.82
N GLU A 241 4.26 -19.04 5.93
CA GLU A 241 4.83 -19.52 7.20
C GLU A 241 4.79 -18.43 8.27
N GLY A 242 5.30 -17.23 7.93
CA GLY A 242 5.27 -16.07 8.84
C GLY A 242 3.84 -15.67 9.24
N TYR A 243 2.90 -15.72 8.29
CA TYR A 243 1.50 -15.42 8.58
C TYR A 243 0.89 -16.46 9.52
N ARG A 244 1.16 -17.74 9.32
CA ARG A 244 0.68 -18.83 10.18
C ARG A 244 1.20 -18.71 11.61
N VAL A 245 2.50 -18.40 11.77
CA VAL A 245 3.10 -18.19 13.10
C VAL A 245 2.40 -17.02 13.81
N PHE A 246 2.15 -15.92 13.09
CA PHE A 246 1.43 -14.79 13.62
C PHE A 246 0.01 -15.17 14.08
N GLU A 247 -0.77 -15.89 13.26
CA GLU A 247 -2.13 -16.35 13.64
C GLU A 247 -2.14 -17.22 14.88
N GLN A 248 -1.18 -18.16 15.01
CA GLN A 248 -1.04 -19.01 16.18
C GLN A 248 -0.76 -18.20 17.46
N GLN A 249 0.12 -17.20 17.37
CA GLN A 249 0.43 -16.31 18.50
C GLN A 249 -0.80 -15.53 18.95
N GLN A 250 -1.58 -15.01 18.00
CA GLN A 250 -2.83 -14.30 18.30
C GLN A 250 -3.88 -15.20 18.95
N GLY A 251 -4.01 -16.45 18.46
CA GLY A 251 -4.91 -17.44 19.05
C GLY A 251 -4.55 -17.77 20.50
N SER A 252 -3.27 -17.97 20.80
CA SER A 252 -2.78 -18.25 22.15
C SER A 252 -2.98 -17.10 23.12
N SER A 253 -2.79 -15.86 22.66
CA SER A 253 -2.99 -14.66 23.48
C SER A 253 -4.48 -14.50 23.88
N ARG A 254 -5.41 -14.72 22.94
CA ARG A 254 -6.85 -14.66 23.19
C ARG A 254 -7.34 -15.73 24.16
N GLN A 255 -6.76 -16.94 24.08
CA GLN A 255 -7.08 -18.01 25.05
C GLN A 255 -6.60 -17.66 26.45
N GLY A 256 -5.39 -17.13 26.61
CA GLY A 256 -4.86 -16.68 27.90
C GLY A 256 -5.71 -15.59 28.56
N GLU A 257 -6.21 -14.62 27.81
CA GLU A 257 -7.10 -13.56 28.30
C GLU A 257 -8.47 -14.12 28.76
N ASN A 258 -9.05 -15.05 27.96
CA ASN A 258 -10.31 -15.70 28.31
C ASN A 258 -10.20 -16.57 29.58
N ASP A 259 -9.08 -17.26 29.78
CA ASP A 259 -8.84 -18.05 30.99
C ASP A 259 -8.54 -17.16 32.23
N ALA A 260 -7.85 -16.04 32.03
CA ALA A 260 -7.66 -15.05 33.09
C ALA A 260 -8.98 -14.37 33.50
N GLY A 261 -9.84 -14.05 32.52
CA GLY A 261 -11.20 -13.54 32.75
C GLY A 261 -12.08 -14.53 33.51
N LYS A 262 -12.07 -15.81 33.15
CA LYS A 262 -12.80 -16.87 33.86
C LYS A 262 -12.30 -17.07 35.30
N ARG A 263 -10.98 -17.00 35.52
CA ARG A 263 -10.40 -17.11 36.89
C ARG A 263 -10.79 -15.90 37.77
N LYS A 264 -10.89 -14.71 37.17
CA LYS A 264 -11.30 -13.48 37.91
C LYS A 264 -12.77 -13.53 38.32
N THR A 265 -13.66 -14.02 37.45
CA THR A 265 -15.10 -14.20 37.75
C THR A 265 -15.33 -15.31 38.76
N MET A 266 -14.58 -16.42 38.74
CA MET A 266 -14.66 -17.48 39.76
C MET A 266 -14.17 -17.00 41.16
N ARG A 267 -13.20 -16.09 41.23
CA ARG A 267 -12.77 -15.52 42.52
C ARG A 267 -13.77 -14.56 43.13
N VAL A 268 -14.49 -13.80 42.31
CA VAL A 268 -15.54 -12.87 42.77
C VAL A 268 -16.74 -13.63 43.31
N ASN A 269 -17.11 -14.78 42.71
CA ASN A 269 -18.24 -15.60 43.17
C ASN A 269 -17.94 -16.48 44.43
N LYS A 270 -16.66 -16.62 44.83
CA LYS A 270 -16.30 -17.36 46.08
C LYS A 270 -16.18 -16.45 47.33
N GLY A 271 -16.34 -15.15 47.18
CA GLY A 271 -16.14 -14.17 48.25
C GLY A 271 -17.42 -13.61 48.84
N CYS A 272 -18.47 -14.39 49.08
CA CYS A 272 -19.59 -14.02 49.95
C CYS A 272 -20.43 -15.25 50.33
N LYS A 273 -19.85 -16.13 51.10
CA LYS A 273 -20.63 -17.09 51.93
C LYS A 273 -20.06 -16.96 53.34
N SER A 274 -20.66 -16.14 54.13
CA SER A 274 -20.68 -16.01 55.58
C SER A 274 -20.41 -14.55 56.05
N CYS A 275 -21.44 -13.75 56.19
CA CYS A 275 -21.53 -12.79 57.24
C CYS A 275 -22.80 -13.10 58.07
N PRO A 276 -22.68 -13.18 59.39
CA PRO A 276 -23.82 -13.47 60.26
C PRO A 276 -24.82 -12.32 60.33
#